data_132dcdf67be58c351d4b837a7654f590
#
_entry.id   132dcdf67be58c351d4b837a7654f590
#
_cell.length_a   1.000
_cell.length_b   1.000
_cell.length_c   1.000
_cell.angle_alpha   90.00
_cell.angle_beta   90.00
_cell.angle_gamma   90.00
#
_symmetry.space_group_name_H-M   'P 1'
#
loop_
_entity.id
_entity.type
_entity.pdbx_description
1 polymer ?
#
loop_
_entity_poly.entity_id
_entity_poly.type
_entity_poly.pdbx_seq_one_letter_code
_entity_poly.pdbx_strand_id
1 'polypeptide(L)'
;MHSACLLSQEDTDHNYYTSKTWGPSEARSKDLWVDVDHMDKEKVKIHGILSNTHRQAARVNLSFDFPFYGHFLREITVATGGFIYTGDVVHRMLTATQYIAPLMANFDPSVSRNSTVIYFDNGTALVVQWDHVHLQDNYHLGSFTFQATLHNTGRIVFAYKEIPIEVATISSVNHPVKVGLSDAFVVVHKIQQIPNVRRRTIYEYHRVELTKTKITNSTAVEMWPLPTCLQFTSCSSCISSQINFNCSWCHRLNRCSSGFDRHRQDWVDNSCPDETKEKMCDIMDTTPLYPFTTTAVAKTTSRSSEATSGRDRPSTTHPPTSVP
;
A
#
# COMPACT_ATOMS: atom_id res chain seq x y z
N MET A 1 -41.63 7.52 22.42
CA MET A 1 -40.34 8.10 21.94
C MET A 1 -39.45 6.98 21.47
N HIS A 2 -39.47 6.68 20.17
CA HIS A 2 -38.59 5.66 19.57
C HIS A 2 -37.28 6.35 19.20
N SER A 3 -36.26 6.08 19.95
CA SER A 3 -34.88 6.43 19.59
C SER A 3 -34.52 5.57 18.39
N ALA A 4 -34.56 6.16 17.20
CA ALA A 4 -33.99 5.53 16.01
C ALA A 4 -32.47 5.51 16.22
N CYS A 5 -31.94 4.35 16.55
CA CYS A 5 -30.51 4.06 16.45
C CYS A 5 -30.16 4.18 14.97
N LEU A 6 -29.62 5.32 14.58
CA LEU A 6 -28.99 5.51 13.28
C LEU A 6 -27.76 4.61 13.26
N LEU A 7 -27.95 3.39 12.79
CA LEU A 7 -26.84 2.51 12.40
C LEU A 7 -26.03 3.27 11.35
N SER A 8 -24.83 3.69 11.72
CA SER A 8 -23.86 4.25 10.81
C SER A 8 -23.64 3.24 9.69
N GLN A 9 -24.05 3.61 8.49
CA GLN A 9 -23.99 2.75 7.32
C GLN A 9 -22.52 2.57 6.96
N GLU A 10 -21.98 1.36 7.20
CA GLU A 10 -20.72 0.94 6.59
C GLU A 10 -21.00 0.77 5.09
N ASP A 11 -20.31 1.53 4.26
CA ASP A 11 -20.33 1.35 2.81
C ASP A 11 -19.40 0.15 2.48
N THR A 12 -19.95 -1.07 2.49
CA THR A 12 -19.17 -2.33 2.53
C THR A 12 -19.18 -3.14 1.26
N ASP A 13 -19.29 -2.54 0.10
CA ASP A 13 -19.27 -3.31 -1.16
C ASP A 13 -17.89 -3.32 -1.84
N HIS A 14 -16.81 -3.47 -1.07
CA HIS A 14 -15.45 -3.56 -1.60
C HIS A 14 -14.79 -4.89 -1.24
N ASN A 15 -14.04 -5.48 -2.18
CA ASN A 15 -13.33 -6.73 -1.94
C ASN A 15 -12.08 -6.54 -1.07
N TYR A 16 -11.44 -5.36 -1.12
CA TYR A 16 -10.15 -5.07 -0.49
C TYR A 16 -10.23 -4.13 0.70
N TYR A 17 -11.31 -3.38 0.84
CA TYR A 17 -11.48 -2.37 1.90
C TYR A 17 -12.89 -2.35 2.43
N THR A 18 -13.02 -2.06 3.71
CA THR A 18 -14.27 -1.50 4.27
C THR A 18 -14.10 0.00 4.42
N SER A 19 -15.16 0.76 4.26
CA SER A 19 -15.12 2.21 4.42
C SER A 19 -16.24 2.71 5.32
N LYS A 20 -15.96 3.80 6.04
CA LYS A 20 -16.95 4.51 6.85
C LYS A 20 -16.79 6.00 6.67
N THR A 21 -17.90 6.66 6.36
CA THR A 21 -17.96 8.11 6.24
C THR A 21 -18.51 8.69 7.53
N TRP A 22 -17.82 9.70 8.07
CA TRP A 22 -18.18 10.46 9.24
C TRP A 22 -18.62 11.87 8.83
N GLY A 23 -19.86 12.23 9.18
CA GLY A 23 -20.43 13.52 8.84
C GLY A 23 -19.92 14.66 9.73
N PRO A 24 -20.22 15.92 9.37
CA PRO A 24 -19.71 17.10 10.08
C PRO A 24 -20.24 17.26 11.52
N SER A 25 -21.35 16.61 11.84
CA SER A 25 -21.93 16.59 13.20
C SER A 25 -21.33 15.51 14.11
N GLU A 26 -20.55 14.59 13.58
CA GLU A 26 -19.96 13.49 14.33
C GLU A 26 -18.58 13.92 14.87
N ALA A 27 -18.34 13.74 16.17
CA ALA A 27 -17.06 14.10 16.81
C ALA A 27 -15.88 13.41 16.12
N ARG A 28 -16.07 12.17 15.67
CA ARG A 28 -15.05 11.38 15.02
C ARG A 28 -14.47 12.03 13.75
N SER A 29 -15.27 12.78 13.00
CA SER A 29 -14.77 13.47 11.79
C SER A 29 -13.70 14.52 12.13
N LYS A 30 -13.83 15.18 13.28
CA LYS A 30 -12.86 16.17 13.78
C LYS A 30 -11.62 15.50 14.34
N ASP A 31 -11.78 14.37 15.06
CA ASP A 31 -10.67 13.61 15.63
C ASP A 31 -9.75 13.01 14.55
N LEU A 32 -10.27 12.82 13.34
CA LEU A 32 -9.53 12.28 12.21
C LEU A 32 -8.72 13.33 11.44
N TRP A 33 -8.96 14.61 11.68
CA TRP A 33 -8.13 15.67 11.16
C TRP A 33 -6.80 15.74 11.94
N VAL A 34 -5.70 15.68 11.23
CA VAL A 34 -4.36 15.84 11.82
C VAL A 34 -3.97 17.31 11.76
N ASP A 35 -3.79 17.94 12.91
CA ASP A 35 -3.42 19.35 13.00
C ASP A 35 -1.91 19.54 12.74
N VAL A 36 -1.55 19.62 11.46
CA VAL A 36 -0.15 19.81 11.04
C VAL A 36 0.36 21.23 11.34
N ASP A 37 -0.51 22.22 11.50
CA ASP A 37 -0.16 23.61 11.73
C ASP A 37 0.43 23.83 13.12
N HIS A 38 0.04 22.98 14.09
CA HIS A 38 0.53 23.00 15.47
C HIS A 38 1.64 21.97 15.74
N MET A 39 2.10 21.26 14.70
CA MET A 39 3.23 20.36 14.82
C MET A 39 4.57 21.08 14.76
N ASP A 40 5.60 20.41 15.23
CA ASP A 40 6.99 20.84 15.13
C ASP A 40 7.35 21.09 13.67
N LYS A 41 7.68 22.34 13.33
CA LYS A 41 7.99 22.78 11.97
C LYS A 41 9.20 22.06 11.34
N GLU A 42 10.08 21.50 12.15
CA GLU A 42 11.21 20.72 11.66
C GLU A 42 10.77 19.36 11.10
N LYS A 43 9.63 18.85 11.56
CA LYS A 43 9.08 17.54 11.14
C LYS A 43 8.12 17.67 9.97
N VAL A 44 7.47 18.82 9.83
CA VAL A 44 6.52 19.10 8.75
C VAL A 44 7.26 19.63 7.54
N LYS A 45 7.12 18.96 6.40
CA LYS A 45 7.79 19.36 5.15
C LYS A 45 6.81 20.06 4.21
N ILE A 46 7.02 21.34 3.98
CA ILE A 46 6.34 22.08 2.92
C ILE A 46 7.10 21.80 1.62
N HIS A 47 6.41 21.22 0.63
CA HIS A 47 7.02 20.93 -0.65
C HIS A 47 6.96 22.15 -1.58
N GLY A 48 8.06 22.89 -1.71
CA GLY A 48 8.11 24.15 -2.44
C GLY A 48 7.64 24.06 -3.90
N ILE A 49 8.07 23.03 -4.63
CA ILE A 49 7.65 22.84 -6.04
C ILE A 49 6.16 22.55 -6.12
N LEU A 50 5.64 21.63 -5.31
CA LEU A 50 4.21 21.27 -5.34
C LEU A 50 3.31 22.42 -4.86
N SER A 51 3.83 23.34 -4.04
CA SER A 51 3.08 24.48 -3.50
C SER A 51 3.00 25.65 -4.48
N ASN A 52 3.82 25.66 -5.55
CA ASN A 52 3.94 26.82 -6.45
C ASN A 52 3.80 26.46 -7.94
N THR A 53 3.36 25.26 -8.27
CA THR A 53 3.25 24.82 -9.66
C THR A 53 1.97 24.05 -9.93
N HIS A 54 1.58 24.02 -11.19
CA HIS A 54 0.46 23.24 -11.70
C HIS A 54 0.96 21.94 -12.34
N ARG A 55 0.19 20.85 -12.19
CA ARG A 55 0.46 19.53 -12.80
C ARG A 55 1.85 18.98 -12.52
N GLN A 56 2.29 19.11 -11.30
CA GLN A 56 3.54 18.56 -10.82
C GLN A 56 3.31 17.43 -9.83
N ALA A 57 4.33 16.59 -9.69
CA ALA A 57 4.33 15.48 -8.74
C ALA A 57 5.74 15.28 -8.17
N ALA A 58 5.83 14.86 -6.93
CA ALA A 58 7.09 14.62 -6.25
C ALA A 58 7.07 13.27 -5.51
N ARG A 59 8.17 12.55 -5.60
CA ARG A 59 8.38 11.29 -4.89
C ARG A 59 8.62 11.52 -3.41
N VAL A 60 8.02 10.67 -2.60
CA VAL A 60 8.19 10.66 -1.14
C VAL A 60 8.46 9.23 -0.71
N ASN A 61 9.63 9.02 -0.09
CA ASN A 61 9.96 7.75 0.54
C ASN A 61 9.26 7.67 1.88
N LEU A 62 8.58 6.56 2.13
CA LEU A 62 7.94 6.26 3.40
C LEU A 62 8.98 5.71 4.37
N SER A 63 8.89 6.09 5.64
CA SER A 63 9.72 5.54 6.70
C SER A 63 9.24 4.17 7.20
N PHE A 64 8.14 3.66 6.65
CA PHE A 64 7.51 2.39 6.97
C PHE A 64 7.00 1.68 5.70
N ASP A 65 6.73 0.38 5.83
CA ASP A 65 6.05 -0.40 4.79
C ASP A 65 4.56 -0.13 4.86
N PHE A 66 3.98 0.45 3.81
CA PHE A 66 2.56 0.76 3.74
C PHE A 66 1.79 -0.34 2.99
N PRO A 67 0.91 -1.11 3.65
CA PRO A 67 0.08 -2.13 2.99
C PRO A 67 -0.98 -1.49 2.10
N PHE A 68 -0.97 -1.84 0.81
CA PHE A 68 -1.93 -1.34 -0.18
C PHE A 68 -2.35 -2.47 -1.12
N TYR A 69 -3.63 -2.81 -1.18
CA TYR A 69 -4.17 -3.92 -1.97
C TYR A 69 -3.42 -5.27 -1.79
N GLY A 70 -2.94 -5.54 -0.56
CA GLY A 70 -2.24 -6.78 -0.22
C GLY A 70 -0.73 -6.80 -0.53
N HIS A 71 -0.15 -5.70 -1.00
CA HIS A 71 1.29 -5.55 -1.19
C HIS A 71 1.81 -4.32 -0.43
N PHE A 72 3.13 -4.18 -0.30
CA PHE A 72 3.74 -3.08 0.42
C PHE A 72 4.27 -2.00 -0.53
N LEU A 73 4.06 -0.73 -0.16
CA LEU A 73 4.66 0.43 -0.79
C LEU A 73 5.67 1.06 0.16
N ARG A 74 6.85 1.43 -0.37
CA ARG A 74 7.92 2.18 0.33
C ARG A 74 8.15 3.55 -0.27
N GLU A 75 7.62 3.79 -1.43
CA GLU A 75 7.69 5.05 -2.15
C GLU A 75 6.30 5.36 -2.73
N ILE A 76 5.93 6.62 -2.66
CA ILE A 76 4.71 7.15 -3.28
C ILE A 76 5.04 8.44 -4.03
N THR A 77 4.12 8.93 -4.84
CA THR A 77 4.29 10.20 -5.54
C THR A 77 3.12 11.11 -5.23
N VAL A 78 3.36 12.23 -4.55
CA VAL A 78 2.35 13.24 -4.22
C VAL A 78 2.18 14.16 -5.42
N ALA A 79 0.94 14.38 -5.87
CA ALA A 79 0.62 15.24 -7.00
C ALA A 79 -0.12 16.52 -6.56
N THR A 80 0.13 17.63 -7.27
CA THR A 80 -0.59 18.90 -7.06
C THR A 80 -2.09 18.77 -7.26
N GLY A 81 -2.53 17.82 -8.08
CA GLY A 81 -3.93 17.55 -8.39
C GLY A 81 -4.73 16.86 -7.27
N GLY A 82 -4.28 16.90 -6.01
CA GLY A 82 -5.05 16.39 -4.87
C GLY A 82 -5.09 14.87 -4.73
N PHE A 83 -4.03 14.18 -5.13
CA PHE A 83 -3.93 12.72 -5.02
C PHE A 83 -2.49 12.25 -4.86
N ILE A 84 -2.36 11.00 -4.45
CA ILE A 84 -1.11 10.27 -4.35
C ILE A 84 -1.11 9.19 -5.44
N TYR A 85 -0.07 9.14 -6.24
CA TYR A 85 0.18 8.10 -7.21
C TYR A 85 0.99 6.96 -6.55
N THR A 86 0.56 5.71 -6.78
CA THR A 86 1.11 4.53 -6.09
C THR A 86 1.94 3.62 -7.00
N GLY A 87 2.05 3.94 -8.29
CA GLY A 87 2.79 3.12 -9.25
C GLY A 87 4.29 3.41 -9.27
N ASP A 88 5.09 2.38 -9.54
CA ASP A 88 6.56 2.48 -9.62
C ASP A 88 7.05 3.19 -10.89
N VAL A 89 6.27 3.13 -11.95
CA VAL A 89 6.61 3.70 -13.26
C VAL A 89 5.51 4.63 -13.72
N VAL A 90 5.87 5.88 -13.99
CA VAL A 90 4.94 6.85 -14.60
C VAL A 90 4.64 6.42 -16.04
N HIS A 91 3.68 5.53 -16.19
CA HIS A 91 3.14 5.14 -17.49
C HIS A 91 1.76 5.76 -17.66
N ARG A 92 1.57 6.56 -18.70
CA ARG A 92 0.31 7.33 -18.93
C ARG A 92 -0.97 6.49 -18.82
N MET A 93 -0.90 5.19 -19.14
CA MET A 93 -2.05 4.28 -19.04
C MET A 93 -2.32 3.79 -17.61
N LEU A 94 -1.31 3.79 -16.72
CA LEU A 94 -1.42 3.31 -15.35
C LEU A 94 -1.72 4.44 -14.35
N THR A 95 -1.31 5.68 -14.63
CA THR A 95 -1.57 6.83 -13.75
C THR A 95 -3.06 7.04 -13.45
N ALA A 96 -3.94 6.63 -14.38
CA ALA A 96 -5.38 6.72 -14.19
C ALA A 96 -5.96 5.63 -13.28
N THR A 97 -5.17 4.59 -12.93
CA THR A 97 -5.62 3.37 -12.24
C THR A 97 -4.86 3.05 -10.96
N GLN A 98 -3.82 3.83 -10.61
CA GLN A 98 -2.98 3.60 -9.43
C GLN A 98 -2.93 4.87 -8.57
N TYR A 99 -3.93 5.08 -7.73
CA TYR A 99 -4.05 6.29 -6.93
C TYR A 99 -4.70 6.08 -5.57
N ILE A 100 -4.32 6.94 -4.63
CA ILE A 100 -5.03 7.26 -3.40
C ILE A 100 -5.49 8.70 -3.54
N ALA A 101 -6.78 8.93 -3.73
CA ALA A 101 -7.33 10.23 -4.07
C ALA A 101 -8.33 10.72 -3.01
N PRO A 102 -7.90 11.55 -2.05
CA PRO A 102 -8.85 12.23 -1.17
C PRO A 102 -9.76 13.15 -1.97
N LEU A 103 -9.22 13.90 -2.92
CA LEU A 103 -9.97 14.68 -3.90
C LEU A 103 -9.07 14.96 -5.11
N MET A 104 -9.09 14.09 -6.10
CA MET A 104 -8.39 14.31 -7.36
C MET A 104 -9.20 15.28 -8.21
N ALA A 105 -8.61 16.41 -8.61
CA ALA A 105 -9.19 17.40 -9.51
C ALA A 105 -8.08 18.25 -10.16
N ASN A 106 -8.48 19.23 -11.00
CA ASN A 106 -7.54 20.14 -11.65
C ASN A 106 -7.07 21.27 -10.71
N PHE A 107 -6.45 20.89 -9.58
CA PHE A 107 -5.89 21.86 -8.64
C PHE A 107 -4.61 22.49 -9.14
N ASP A 108 -4.50 23.82 -8.92
CA ASP A 108 -3.33 24.62 -9.23
C ASP A 108 -2.88 25.43 -8.01
N PRO A 109 -1.90 24.95 -7.24
CA PRO A 109 -1.37 25.69 -6.09
C PRO A 109 -0.70 27.02 -6.46
N SER A 110 -0.31 27.25 -7.72
CA SER A 110 0.34 28.49 -8.16
C SER A 110 -0.62 29.68 -8.22
N VAL A 111 -1.93 29.46 -8.20
CA VAL A 111 -2.97 30.50 -8.24
C VAL A 111 -2.93 31.40 -7.00
N SER A 112 -2.58 30.85 -5.84
CA SER A 112 -2.56 31.59 -4.57
C SER A 112 -1.26 31.37 -3.81
N ARG A 113 -0.71 32.42 -3.23
CA ARG A 113 0.47 32.34 -2.36
C ARG A 113 0.19 31.62 -1.04
N ASN A 114 -1.08 31.44 -0.67
CA ASN A 114 -1.50 30.74 0.52
C ASN A 114 -1.66 29.23 0.27
N SER A 115 -1.62 28.79 -0.99
CA SER A 115 -1.71 27.37 -1.33
C SER A 115 -0.42 26.67 -0.95
N THR A 116 -0.51 25.58 -0.21
CA THR A 116 0.64 24.72 0.11
C THR A 116 0.29 23.25 -0.03
N VAL A 117 1.31 22.45 -0.36
CA VAL A 117 1.27 20.98 -0.27
C VAL A 117 2.29 20.58 0.78
N ILE A 118 1.80 19.97 1.84
CA ILE A 118 2.54 19.66 3.06
C ILE A 118 2.50 18.16 3.28
N TYR A 119 3.58 17.58 3.79
CA TYR A 119 3.55 16.22 4.27
C TYR A 119 4.35 16.04 5.56
N PHE A 120 3.95 15.06 6.34
CA PHE A 120 4.54 14.70 7.62
C PHE A 120 4.55 13.17 7.76
N ASP A 121 5.71 12.61 8.08
CA ASP A 121 5.92 11.18 8.32
C ASP A 121 6.51 10.99 9.72
N ASN A 122 5.84 10.21 10.58
CA ASN A 122 6.26 9.96 11.96
C ASN A 122 6.77 8.53 12.21
N GLY A 123 6.98 7.74 11.15
CA GLY A 123 7.39 6.33 11.25
C GLY A 123 6.24 5.33 11.33
N THR A 124 5.03 5.77 11.62
CA THR A 124 3.82 4.93 11.69
C THR A 124 2.69 5.42 10.82
N ALA A 125 2.75 6.68 10.42
CA ALA A 125 1.78 7.30 9.52
C ALA A 125 2.43 8.41 8.69
N LEU A 126 2.01 8.51 7.43
CA LEU A 126 2.24 9.65 6.56
C LEU A 126 0.95 10.45 6.44
N VAL A 127 1.03 11.75 6.68
CA VAL A 127 -0.05 12.72 6.40
C VAL A 127 0.37 13.56 5.21
N VAL A 128 -0.50 13.71 4.23
CA VAL A 128 -0.35 14.65 3.13
C VAL A 128 -1.53 15.62 3.16
N GLN A 129 -1.26 16.92 3.21
CA GLN A 129 -2.27 17.97 3.22
C GLN A 129 -2.12 18.83 1.97
N TRP A 130 -3.23 19.01 1.28
CA TRP A 130 -3.41 20.08 0.29
C TRP A 130 -4.15 21.21 0.98
N ASP A 131 -3.44 22.32 1.18
CA ASP A 131 -3.92 23.44 2.00
C ASP A 131 -4.22 24.64 1.14
N HIS A 132 -5.44 25.17 1.24
CA HIS A 132 -5.93 26.34 0.48
C HIS A 132 -5.65 26.23 -1.03
N VAL A 133 -5.78 25.02 -1.62
CA VAL A 133 -5.58 24.84 -3.06
C VAL A 133 -6.81 25.23 -3.86
N HIS A 134 -6.62 25.79 -5.05
CA HIS A 134 -7.69 26.27 -5.92
C HIS A 134 -7.81 25.43 -7.17
N LEU A 135 -9.05 25.32 -7.70
CA LEU A 135 -9.28 24.74 -9.03
C LEU A 135 -8.78 25.72 -10.10
N GLN A 136 -7.94 25.24 -11.02
CA GLN A 136 -7.40 26.02 -12.12
C GLN A 136 -8.48 26.54 -13.06
N ASP A 137 -9.50 25.74 -13.32
CA ASP A 137 -10.60 26.11 -14.21
C ASP A 137 -11.57 27.14 -13.60
N ASN A 138 -11.62 27.22 -12.25
CA ASN A 138 -12.60 28.02 -11.52
C ASN A 138 -12.03 28.49 -10.15
N TYR A 139 -10.95 29.22 -10.14
CA TYR A 139 -10.28 29.66 -8.92
C TYR A 139 -11.13 30.56 -8.01
N HIS A 140 -12.18 31.21 -8.58
CA HIS A 140 -13.10 32.06 -7.83
C HIS A 140 -14.08 31.30 -6.92
N LEU A 141 -14.19 29.98 -7.06
CA LEU A 141 -15.10 29.16 -6.26
C LEU A 141 -14.65 28.97 -4.81
N GLY A 142 -13.47 29.46 -4.46
CA GLY A 142 -12.89 29.31 -3.13
C GLY A 142 -11.73 28.32 -3.08
N SER A 143 -11.17 28.16 -1.89
CA SER A 143 -10.07 27.26 -1.61
C SER A 143 -10.55 25.94 -1.02
N PHE A 144 -9.77 24.89 -1.24
CA PHE A 144 -10.00 23.57 -0.71
C PHE A 144 -8.87 23.20 0.26
N THR A 145 -9.24 22.63 1.41
CA THR A 145 -8.28 22.12 2.39
C THR A 145 -8.67 20.72 2.83
N PHE A 146 -7.82 19.74 2.53
CA PHE A 146 -8.08 18.33 2.80
C PHE A 146 -6.78 17.53 2.97
N GLN A 147 -6.91 16.35 3.57
CA GLN A 147 -5.80 15.46 3.91
C GLN A 147 -6.02 14.02 3.44
N ALA A 148 -4.91 13.33 3.20
CA ALA A 148 -4.82 11.87 3.20
C ALA A 148 -3.83 11.44 4.28
N THR A 149 -4.24 10.50 5.16
CA THR A 149 -3.36 9.87 6.14
C THR A 149 -3.23 8.39 5.82
N LEU A 150 -1.98 7.92 5.64
CA LEU A 150 -1.64 6.54 5.37
C LEU A 150 -0.98 5.95 6.62
N HIS A 151 -1.61 4.94 7.23
CA HIS A 151 -1.07 4.27 8.41
C HIS A 151 -0.30 2.99 8.06
N ASN A 152 0.73 2.65 8.82
CA ASN A 152 1.53 1.43 8.65
C ASN A 152 0.70 0.14 8.76
N THR A 153 -0.53 0.21 9.28
CA THR A 153 -1.50 -0.89 9.31
C THR A 153 -2.26 -1.07 8.00
N GLY A 154 -2.05 -0.19 7.01
CA GLY A 154 -2.83 -0.13 5.77
C GLY A 154 -4.12 0.67 5.87
N ARG A 155 -4.49 1.16 7.07
CA ARG A 155 -5.64 2.05 7.23
C ARG A 155 -5.36 3.37 6.51
N ILE A 156 -6.37 3.87 5.77
CA ILE A 156 -6.32 5.13 5.04
C ILE A 156 -7.43 6.03 5.61
N VAL A 157 -7.10 7.31 5.83
CA VAL A 157 -8.07 8.32 6.25
C VAL A 157 -8.04 9.47 5.28
N PHE A 158 -9.20 9.87 4.79
CA PHE A 158 -9.40 11.15 4.11
C PHE A 158 -10.14 12.08 5.06
N ALA A 159 -9.63 13.29 5.24
CA ALA A 159 -10.25 14.30 6.08
C ALA A 159 -10.39 15.62 5.33
N TYR A 160 -11.53 16.28 5.48
CA TYR A 160 -11.89 17.47 4.71
C TYR A 160 -12.21 18.62 5.68
N LYS A 161 -11.43 19.68 5.62
CA LYS A 161 -11.61 20.88 6.44
C LYS A 161 -12.46 21.93 5.70
N GLU A 162 -12.12 22.20 4.44
CA GLU A 162 -12.77 23.21 3.62
C GLU A 162 -13.04 22.66 2.21
N ILE A 163 -14.32 22.62 1.86
CA ILE A 163 -14.83 22.18 0.55
C ILE A 163 -15.89 23.20 0.13
N PRO A 164 -15.53 24.22 -0.65
CA PRO A 164 -16.37 25.39 -0.89
C PRO A 164 -17.57 25.13 -1.82
N ILE A 165 -17.53 24.02 -2.58
CA ILE A 165 -18.60 23.63 -3.50
C ILE A 165 -18.88 22.13 -3.41
N GLU A 166 -20.01 21.69 -3.92
CA GLU A 166 -20.31 20.28 -4.04
C GLU A 166 -19.32 19.58 -4.98
N VAL A 167 -18.61 18.55 -4.49
CA VAL A 167 -17.55 17.84 -5.24
C VAL A 167 -18.08 17.22 -6.54
N ALA A 168 -19.34 16.80 -6.57
CA ALA A 168 -19.96 16.23 -7.77
C ALA A 168 -20.12 17.24 -8.92
N THR A 169 -20.09 18.55 -8.63
CA THR A 169 -20.19 19.61 -9.64
C THR A 169 -18.87 20.05 -10.25
N ILE A 170 -17.74 19.56 -9.72
CA ILE A 170 -16.41 19.90 -10.25
C ILE A 170 -16.27 19.30 -11.66
N SER A 171 -15.86 20.16 -12.63
CA SER A 171 -15.67 19.74 -14.01
C SER A 171 -14.54 18.72 -14.16
N SER A 172 -14.81 17.67 -14.92
CA SER A 172 -13.82 16.63 -15.26
C SER A 172 -13.24 16.78 -16.67
N VAL A 173 -13.48 17.90 -17.36
CA VAL A 173 -13.05 18.11 -18.76
C VAL A 173 -11.53 18.13 -18.90
N ASN A 174 -10.84 18.90 -18.05
CA ASN A 174 -9.38 19.09 -18.14
C ASN A 174 -8.60 18.12 -17.25
N HIS A 175 -9.25 17.54 -16.26
CA HIS A 175 -8.65 16.60 -15.31
C HIS A 175 -9.74 15.72 -14.71
N PRO A 176 -9.53 14.42 -14.56
CA PRO A 176 -10.52 13.55 -13.92
C PRO A 176 -10.77 13.97 -12.47
N VAL A 177 -12.04 13.89 -12.04
CA VAL A 177 -12.44 14.14 -10.65
C VAL A 177 -12.76 12.79 -9.99
N LYS A 178 -11.93 12.40 -9.03
CA LYS A 178 -12.02 11.11 -8.35
C LYS A 178 -11.87 11.27 -6.84
N VAL A 179 -12.61 10.46 -6.10
CA VAL A 179 -12.46 10.29 -4.65
C VAL A 179 -12.47 8.80 -4.35
N GLY A 180 -11.39 8.29 -3.76
CA GLY A 180 -11.26 6.86 -3.45
C GLY A 180 -9.90 6.28 -3.72
N LEU A 181 -9.85 4.97 -3.92
CA LEU A 181 -8.63 4.18 -4.10
C LEU A 181 -8.70 3.35 -5.38
N SER A 182 -7.58 3.22 -6.06
CA SER A 182 -7.42 2.32 -7.19
C SER A 182 -5.99 1.80 -7.28
N ASP A 183 -5.86 0.54 -7.65
CA ASP A 183 -4.57 -0.04 -7.98
C ASP A 183 -4.69 -0.99 -9.18
N ALA A 184 -3.58 -1.22 -9.85
CA ALA A 184 -3.49 -2.07 -11.03
C ALA A 184 -2.10 -2.67 -11.17
N PHE A 185 -2.00 -3.75 -11.92
CA PHE A 185 -0.74 -4.39 -12.27
C PHE A 185 -0.72 -4.84 -13.73
N VAL A 186 0.47 -5.09 -14.26
CA VAL A 186 0.67 -5.49 -15.67
C VAL A 186 1.17 -6.91 -15.72
N VAL A 187 0.60 -7.69 -16.64
CA VAL A 187 1.10 -9.01 -17.02
C VAL A 187 1.55 -8.98 -18.47
N VAL A 188 2.73 -9.54 -18.73
CA VAL A 188 3.34 -9.61 -20.07
C VAL A 188 3.18 -11.03 -20.62
N HIS A 189 2.40 -11.18 -21.68
CA HIS A 189 2.20 -12.45 -22.37
C HIS A 189 3.11 -12.54 -23.59
N LYS A 190 3.86 -13.64 -23.71
CA LYS A 190 4.58 -13.99 -24.94
C LYS A 190 3.56 -14.57 -25.93
N ILE A 191 3.53 -14.05 -27.14
CA ILE A 191 2.69 -14.60 -28.20
C ILE A 191 3.50 -15.70 -28.88
N GLN A 192 3.12 -16.97 -28.71
CA GLN A 192 3.85 -18.13 -29.24
C GLN A 192 3.98 -18.12 -30.76
N GLN A 193 3.00 -17.54 -31.47
CA GLN A 193 2.90 -17.52 -32.91
C GLN A 193 3.75 -16.43 -33.59
N ILE A 194 4.20 -15.41 -32.83
CA ILE A 194 4.97 -14.28 -33.37
C ILE A 194 6.18 -14.04 -32.48
N PRO A 195 7.37 -14.48 -32.88
CA PRO A 195 8.59 -14.26 -32.10
C PRO A 195 8.81 -12.77 -31.79
N ASN A 196 9.23 -12.46 -30.58
CA ASN A 196 9.52 -11.12 -30.09
C ASN A 196 8.31 -10.17 -29.89
N VAL A 197 7.08 -10.60 -30.13
CA VAL A 197 5.89 -9.83 -29.80
C VAL A 197 5.41 -10.18 -28.40
N ARG A 198 5.26 -9.15 -27.56
CA ARG A 198 4.75 -9.26 -26.19
C ARG A 198 3.47 -8.46 -26.06
N ARG A 199 2.42 -9.10 -25.57
CA ARG A 199 1.17 -8.43 -25.22
C ARG A 199 1.20 -8.05 -23.75
N ARG A 200 0.95 -6.78 -23.45
CA ARG A 200 0.75 -6.30 -22.08
C ARG A 200 -0.73 -6.23 -21.76
N THR A 201 -1.14 -6.85 -20.65
CA THR A 201 -2.51 -6.77 -20.15
C THR A 201 -2.48 -6.07 -18.79
N ILE A 202 -3.28 -5.02 -18.65
CA ILE A 202 -3.46 -4.29 -17.39
C ILE A 202 -4.62 -4.95 -16.67
N TYR A 203 -4.40 -5.32 -15.42
CA TYR A 203 -5.39 -5.84 -14.50
C TYR A 203 -5.64 -4.80 -13.43
N GLU A 204 -6.89 -4.36 -13.29
CA GLU A 204 -7.30 -3.42 -12.24
C GLU A 204 -7.90 -4.21 -11.08
N TYR A 205 -7.51 -3.86 -9.84
CA TYR A 205 -8.18 -4.34 -8.63
C TYR A 205 -9.57 -3.72 -8.50
N HIS A 206 -10.41 -4.31 -7.66
CA HIS A 206 -11.70 -3.71 -7.34
C HIS A 206 -11.48 -2.32 -6.74
N ARG A 207 -12.00 -1.30 -7.43
CA ARG A 207 -11.79 0.11 -7.11
C ARG A 207 -12.70 0.53 -5.97
N VAL A 208 -12.18 1.32 -5.04
CA VAL A 208 -12.97 1.99 -4.00
C VAL A 208 -13.41 3.35 -4.54
N GLU A 209 -14.68 3.52 -4.84
CA GLU A 209 -15.26 4.79 -5.26
C GLU A 209 -16.15 5.35 -4.15
N LEU A 210 -15.71 6.48 -3.58
CA LEU A 210 -16.45 7.15 -2.52
C LEU A 210 -17.51 8.09 -3.09
N THR A 211 -18.64 8.18 -2.40
CA THR A 211 -19.76 9.02 -2.81
C THR A 211 -19.42 10.52 -2.67
N LYS A 212 -19.21 11.20 -3.79
CA LYS A 212 -18.77 12.61 -3.85
C LYS A 212 -19.70 13.57 -3.12
N THR A 213 -21.02 13.30 -3.11
CA THR A 213 -22.02 14.14 -2.44
C THR A 213 -21.92 14.08 -0.90
N LYS A 214 -21.25 13.05 -0.36
CA LYS A 214 -20.95 12.95 1.08
C LYS A 214 -19.72 13.74 1.52
N ILE A 215 -18.94 14.26 0.56
CA ILE A 215 -17.69 15.00 0.82
C ILE A 215 -18.02 16.49 0.96
N THR A 216 -17.99 16.97 2.20
CA THR A 216 -18.31 18.36 2.57
C THR A 216 -17.35 18.84 3.66
N ASN A 217 -17.52 20.08 4.08
CA ASN A 217 -16.73 20.62 5.19
C ASN A 217 -16.86 19.74 6.43
N SER A 218 -15.74 19.54 7.12
CA SER A 218 -15.67 18.80 8.39
C SER A 218 -16.15 17.36 8.28
N THR A 219 -16.03 16.73 7.12
CA THR A 219 -16.26 15.29 6.93
C THR A 219 -14.96 14.52 6.93
N ALA A 220 -15.03 13.22 7.22
CA ALA A 220 -13.90 12.31 7.10
C ALA A 220 -14.36 10.93 6.61
N VAL A 221 -13.46 10.22 5.95
CA VAL A 221 -13.68 8.83 5.52
C VAL A 221 -12.52 7.98 6.04
N GLU A 222 -12.84 6.93 6.76
CA GLU A 222 -11.88 5.90 7.16
C GLU A 222 -12.05 4.67 6.26
N MET A 223 -10.93 4.11 5.82
CA MET A 223 -10.87 2.89 5.02
C MET A 223 -9.92 1.90 5.68
N TRP A 224 -10.38 0.67 5.90
CA TRP A 224 -9.58 -0.41 6.49
C TRP A 224 -9.35 -1.51 5.46
N PRO A 225 -8.09 -1.97 5.30
CA PRO A 225 -7.80 -3.08 4.40
C PRO A 225 -8.42 -4.37 4.92
N LEU A 226 -9.02 -5.13 4.00
CA LEU A 226 -9.48 -6.49 4.23
C LEU A 226 -8.35 -7.48 3.98
N PRO A 227 -8.38 -8.66 4.64
CA PRO A 227 -7.41 -9.71 4.41
C PRO A 227 -7.36 -10.16 2.95
N THR A 228 -6.15 -10.42 2.43
CA THR A 228 -5.92 -11.00 1.10
C THR A 228 -5.14 -12.31 1.21
N CYS A 229 -5.11 -13.11 0.13
CA CYS A 229 -4.35 -14.37 0.12
C CYS A 229 -2.86 -14.18 0.41
N LEU A 230 -2.27 -13.06 0.03
CA LEU A 230 -0.83 -12.79 0.16
C LEU A 230 -0.32 -12.75 1.62
N GLN A 231 -1.20 -12.60 2.59
CA GLN A 231 -0.82 -12.62 4.02
C GLN A 231 -0.55 -14.01 4.57
N PHE A 232 -1.00 -15.07 3.89
CA PHE A 232 -0.81 -16.44 4.35
C PHE A 232 0.51 -17.01 3.84
N THR A 233 1.37 -17.42 4.75
CA THR A 233 2.75 -17.83 4.46
C THR A 233 2.96 -19.33 4.49
N SER A 234 1.91 -20.13 4.79
CA SER A 234 1.94 -21.59 4.73
C SER A 234 0.80 -22.15 3.91
N CYS A 235 1.01 -23.35 3.35
CA CYS A 235 -0.02 -24.05 2.59
C CYS A 235 -1.30 -24.25 3.42
N SER A 236 -1.16 -24.75 4.64
CA SER A 236 -2.28 -25.01 5.53
C SER A 236 -3.10 -23.75 5.81
N SER A 237 -2.46 -22.64 6.20
CA SER A 237 -3.15 -21.38 6.46
C SER A 237 -3.80 -20.79 5.20
N CYS A 238 -3.19 -21.00 4.04
CA CYS A 238 -3.70 -20.53 2.75
C CYS A 238 -5.00 -21.22 2.37
N ILE A 239 -5.01 -22.57 2.35
CA ILE A 239 -6.17 -23.35 1.89
C ILE A 239 -7.32 -23.37 2.91
N SER A 240 -7.03 -23.18 4.20
CA SER A 240 -8.04 -23.08 5.26
C SER A 240 -8.55 -21.68 5.50
N SER A 241 -8.05 -20.68 4.75
CA SER A 241 -8.44 -19.28 4.92
C SER A 241 -9.94 -19.08 4.62
N GLN A 242 -10.61 -18.36 5.52
CA GLN A 242 -12.02 -17.96 5.36
C GLN A 242 -12.09 -16.44 5.14
N ILE A 243 -11.69 -16.02 3.96
CA ILE A 243 -11.72 -14.62 3.54
C ILE A 243 -12.50 -14.47 2.23
N ASN A 244 -12.74 -13.25 1.78
CA ASN A 244 -13.50 -12.96 0.55
C ASN A 244 -12.81 -13.40 -0.75
N PHE A 245 -11.64 -14.04 -0.66
CA PHE A 245 -10.89 -14.52 -1.82
C PHE A 245 -10.77 -16.03 -1.84
N ASN A 246 -10.84 -16.61 -3.04
CA ASN A 246 -10.54 -18.03 -3.23
C ASN A 246 -9.02 -18.21 -3.30
N CYS A 247 -8.39 -18.48 -2.16
CA CYS A 247 -6.95 -18.64 -2.05
C CYS A 247 -6.51 -20.02 -2.48
N SER A 248 -5.36 -20.09 -3.12
CA SER A 248 -4.68 -21.31 -3.54
C SER A 248 -3.19 -21.22 -3.23
N TRP A 249 -2.59 -22.35 -2.87
CA TRP A 249 -1.16 -22.43 -2.59
C TRP A 249 -0.39 -22.93 -3.82
N CYS A 250 0.69 -22.25 -4.17
CA CYS A 250 1.62 -22.71 -5.19
C CYS A 250 2.91 -23.22 -4.51
N HIS A 251 3.19 -24.51 -4.59
CA HIS A 251 4.38 -25.13 -3.99
C HIS A 251 5.68 -24.63 -4.64
N ARG A 252 5.68 -24.42 -5.95
CA ARG A 252 6.85 -23.90 -6.67
C ARG A 252 7.28 -22.51 -6.20
N LEU A 253 6.33 -21.67 -5.87
CA LEU A 253 6.59 -20.30 -5.39
C LEU A 253 6.57 -20.17 -3.87
N ASN A 254 6.14 -21.20 -3.15
CA ASN A 254 5.84 -21.14 -1.71
C ASN A 254 5.00 -19.89 -1.38
N ARG A 255 3.91 -19.72 -2.13
CA ARG A 255 3.08 -18.52 -2.07
C ARG A 255 1.60 -18.83 -2.14
N CYS A 256 0.84 -18.13 -1.29
CA CYS A 256 -0.60 -18.10 -1.33
C CYS A 256 -1.09 -16.97 -2.24
N SER A 257 -2.01 -17.25 -3.15
CA SER A 257 -2.59 -16.25 -4.05
C SER A 257 -3.98 -16.67 -4.51
N SER A 258 -4.80 -15.71 -4.87
CA SER A 258 -6.02 -15.92 -5.67
C SER A 258 -5.69 -16.06 -7.17
N GLY A 259 -4.44 -15.88 -7.57
CA GLY A 259 -4.01 -15.74 -8.95
C GLY A 259 -4.31 -14.36 -9.56
N PHE A 260 -4.89 -13.44 -8.77
CA PHE A 260 -5.20 -12.09 -9.19
C PHE A 260 -4.55 -11.09 -8.22
N ASP A 261 -3.24 -10.90 -8.36
CA ASP A 261 -2.44 -9.92 -7.63
C ASP A 261 -1.21 -9.52 -8.44
N ARG A 262 -0.41 -8.57 -7.94
CA ARG A 262 0.81 -8.06 -8.60
C ARG A 262 1.81 -9.13 -9.00
N HIS A 263 1.79 -10.29 -8.34
CA HIS A 263 2.69 -11.41 -8.61
C HIS A 263 2.12 -12.38 -9.64
N ARG A 264 1.04 -12.02 -10.34
CA ARG A 264 0.39 -12.85 -11.35
C ARG A 264 1.35 -13.28 -12.47
N GLN A 265 2.36 -12.47 -12.82
CA GLN A 265 3.36 -12.86 -13.80
C GLN A 265 4.08 -14.12 -13.34
N ASP A 266 4.63 -14.13 -12.12
CA ASP A 266 5.31 -15.30 -11.54
C ASP A 266 4.35 -16.49 -11.43
N TRP A 267 3.10 -16.24 -11.02
CA TRP A 267 2.07 -17.25 -10.87
C TRP A 267 1.80 -18.00 -12.18
N VAL A 268 1.71 -17.30 -13.28
CA VAL A 268 1.49 -17.88 -14.61
C VAL A 268 2.76 -18.52 -15.15
N ASP A 269 3.91 -17.84 -15.03
CA ASP A 269 5.20 -18.33 -15.55
C ASP A 269 5.65 -19.63 -14.86
N ASN A 270 5.24 -19.86 -13.62
CA ASN A 270 5.50 -21.09 -12.85
C ASN A 270 4.35 -22.11 -12.91
N SER A 271 3.37 -21.93 -13.80
CA SER A 271 2.23 -22.86 -13.96
C SER A 271 1.45 -23.14 -12.68
N CYS A 272 1.42 -22.19 -11.73
CA CYS A 272 0.67 -22.33 -10.48
C CYS A 272 -0.83 -22.63 -10.70
N PRO A 273 -1.53 -22.12 -11.74
CA PRO A 273 -2.91 -22.48 -12.01
C PRO A 273 -3.16 -23.97 -12.22
N ASP A 274 -2.13 -24.71 -12.63
CA ASP A 274 -2.24 -26.16 -12.85
C ASP A 274 -2.04 -26.95 -11.55
N GLU A 275 -1.20 -26.46 -10.62
CA GLU A 275 -0.99 -27.05 -9.28
C GLU A 275 -2.21 -26.89 -8.36
N THR A 276 -2.95 -25.78 -8.51
CA THR A 276 -4.04 -25.44 -7.58
C THR A 276 -5.28 -26.33 -7.73
N LYS A 277 -5.32 -27.22 -8.71
CA LYS A 277 -6.41 -28.19 -8.89
C LYS A 277 -6.45 -29.24 -7.79
N GLU A 278 -5.31 -29.52 -7.18
CA GLU A 278 -5.20 -30.40 -6.01
C GLU A 278 -4.97 -29.56 -4.76
N LYS A 279 -6.04 -29.30 -4.00
CA LYS A 279 -5.98 -28.54 -2.73
C LYS A 279 -5.39 -29.41 -1.60
N MET A 280 -4.23 -30.01 -1.82
CA MET A 280 -3.55 -30.81 -0.81
C MET A 280 -2.23 -30.14 -0.42
N CYS A 281 -2.07 -29.89 0.86
CA CYS A 281 -0.78 -29.59 1.43
C CYS A 281 -0.06 -30.90 1.68
N ASP A 282 1.12 -31.08 1.11
CA ASP A 282 1.94 -32.26 1.37
C ASP A 282 2.15 -32.44 2.87
N ILE A 283 2.01 -33.68 3.34
CA ILE A 283 2.11 -34.08 4.77
C ILE A 283 3.54 -33.82 5.32
N MET A 284 4.43 -33.20 4.57
CA MET A 284 5.82 -32.95 4.96
C MET A 284 6.05 -31.83 5.98
N ASP A 285 5.01 -31.14 6.43
CA ASP A 285 5.15 -30.16 7.53
C ASP A 285 5.07 -30.78 8.94
N THR A 286 4.91 -32.08 9.01
CA THR A 286 5.05 -32.80 10.27
C THR A 286 6.43 -33.47 10.35
N THR A 287 7.39 -32.75 10.92
CA THR A 287 8.61 -33.41 11.47
C THR A 287 8.15 -34.45 12.49
N PRO A 288 8.43 -35.76 12.28
CA PRO A 288 8.13 -36.73 13.31
C PRO A 288 9.07 -36.46 14.49
N LEU A 289 8.52 -36.05 15.60
CA LEU A 289 9.18 -36.19 16.90
C LEU A 289 9.43 -37.69 17.09
N TYR A 290 10.63 -38.16 16.75
CA TYR A 290 11.07 -39.48 17.17
C TYR A 290 11.12 -39.48 18.70
N PRO A 291 10.45 -40.43 19.37
CA PRO A 291 10.63 -40.62 20.79
C PRO A 291 12.05 -41.17 21.01
N PHE A 292 12.85 -40.46 21.75
CA PHE A 292 14.10 -40.97 22.30
C PHE A 292 13.79 -42.19 23.18
N THR A 293 14.02 -43.38 22.67
CA THR A 293 14.13 -44.59 23.48
C THR A 293 15.52 -44.61 24.09
N THR A 294 15.58 -44.29 25.37
CA THR A 294 16.71 -44.58 26.25
C THR A 294 16.90 -46.08 26.37
N THR A 295 17.95 -46.61 25.77
CA THR A 295 18.49 -47.91 26.13
C THR A 295 19.87 -47.67 26.72
N ALA A 296 19.91 -47.83 28.06
CA ALA A 296 21.15 -47.90 28.82
C ALA A 296 21.80 -49.27 28.58
N VAL A 297 23.07 -49.30 28.17
CA VAL A 297 23.97 -50.42 28.39
C VAL A 297 25.34 -49.89 28.78
N ALA A 298 25.80 -50.51 29.86
CA ALA A 298 26.96 -50.15 30.65
C ALA A 298 28.29 -50.67 30.09
N LYS A 299 29.36 -49.97 30.50
CA LYS A 299 30.73 -50.38 30.81
C LYS A 299 31.58 -51.13 29.77
N THR A 300 32.76 -50.63 29.45
CA THR A 300 34.01 -51.10 30.08
C THR A 300 35.24 -50.28 29.57
N THR A 301 36.00 -49.81 30.52
CA THR A 301 37.42 -49.49 30.62
C THR A 301 38.37 -49.87 29.47
N SER A 302 39.27 -48.99 29.00
CA SER A 302 40.64 -48.83 29.52
C SER A 302 41.57 -48.07 28.51
N ARG A 303 42.29 -47.14 29.07
CA ARG A 303 43.70 -46.84 29.05
C ARG A 303 44.42 -46.27 27.81
N SER A 304 44.89 -45.02 28.03
CA SER A 304 46.25 -44.51 27.87
C SER A 304 46.86 -44.57 26.46
N SER A 305 47.55 -43.54 25.96
CA SER A 305 48.59 -42.72 26.49
C SER A 305 48.95 -41.62 25.43
N GLU A 306 49.28 -40.46 25.90
CA GLU A 306 50.48 -39.62 25.59
C GLU A 306 50.77 -39.39 24.07
N ALA A 307 51.05 -38.24 23.63
CA ALA A 307 51.74 -37.04 24.04
C ALA A 307 52.34 -36.37 22.77
N THR A 308 52.53 -35.10 22.89
CA THR A 308 53.53 -34.18 22.32
C THR A 308 53.26 -33.54 20.98
N SER A 309 53.05 -32.24 21.02
CA SER A 309 54.02 -31.13 20.90
C SER A 309 54.37 -30.65 19.50
N GLY A 310 54.32 -29.34 19.34
CA GLY A 310 55.00 -28.52 18.35
C GLY A 310 54.10 -27.53 17.62
N ARG A 311 53.93 -26.33 18.10
CA ARG A 311 54.65 -25.08 17.79
C ARG A 311 54.99 -24.99 16.29
N ASP A 312 54.50 -24.01 15.54
CA ASP A 312 55.01 -22.65 15.39
C ASP A 312 54.18 -21.80 14.41
N ARG A 313 54.03 -20.57 14.81
CA ARG A 313 53.72 -19.38 13.99
C ARG A 313 55.05 -18.88 13.42
N PRO A 314 55.20 -17.95 12.46
CA PRO A 314 54.38 -16.73 12.25
C PRO A 314 54.30 -16.16 10.81
N SER A 315 53.41 -15.20 10.65
CA SER A 315 53.69 -13.82 10.27
C SER A 315 53.77 -13.37 8.79
N THR A 316 52.99 -12.29 8.54
CA THR A 316 53.23 -11.11 7.68
C THR A 316 52.99 -11.28 6.16
N THR A 317 52.35 -10.42 5.43
CA THR A 317 52.36 -8.96 5.31
C THR A 317 51.30 -8.48 4.32
N HIS A 318 50.74 -7.33 4.61
CA HIS A 318 50.01 -6.42 3.69
C HIS A 318 50.98 -5.64 2.76
N PRO A 319 50.52 -4.64 2.01
CA PRO A 319 49.63 -4.44 0.86
C PRO A 319 50.41 -3.81 -0.35
N PRO A 320 50.01 -2.89 -1.23
CA PRO A 320 48.88 -1.95 -1.35
C PRO A 320 48.42 -1.57 -2.78
N THR A 321 47.32 -0.75 -2.84
CA THR A 321 47.03 0.42 -3.72
C THR A 321 47.10 0.28 -5.24
N SER A 322 46.27 0.84 -6.07
CA SER A 322 45.56 2.13 -6.23
C SER A 322 44.91 2.19 -7.61
N VAL A 323 43.82 2.85 -7.62
CA VAL A 323 43.12 3.72 -8.60
C VAL A 323 43.92 4.10 -9.89
N PRO A 324 43.29 4.39 -11.06
CA PRO A 324 42.40 5.54 -11.14
C PRO A 324 40.95 5.24 -11.43
#